data_d446d448b76eed78831c8d2d1761b360
#
_entry.id   d446d448b76eed78831c8d2d1761b360
#
_cell.length_a   1.000
_cell.length_b   1.000
_cell.length_c   1.000
_cell.angle_alpha   90.00
_cell.angle_beta   90.00
_cell.angle_gamma   90.00
#
_symmetry.space_group_name_H-M   'P 1'
#
loop_
_entity.id
_entity.type
_entity.pdbx_description
1 polymer ?
#
loop_
_entity_poly.entity_id
_entity_poly.type
_entity_poly.pdbx_seq_one_letter_code
_entity_poly.pdbx_strand_id
1 'polypeptide(L)'
;MQTPSLEFVTVDGLRIAVWQWPGEDPPLLFVHATGFHARCWDQVIRTFPGRRVVAPDLRGHGRSDKPETPYHWRWFSRDVAGVAEQLNLRDAIGIGHSMGGHSVVEAAAMLPAAFSQLLLVDPTIFEAAYYAMPARHDASFIQRRRNQWKSWEEMFERFRNRPPFAQWRPEVLRDYCEFGLLPQGEEFILACPPAVEASIYAASNAPEANLYSLIPQVQQPVTVMRGDRLWNLESFDLMASPTAPGLAAHFPRGRDLLLEGRNHYIPMETPEVVAQEIAGLIR
;
A
#
# COMPACT_ATOMS: atom_id res chain seq x y z
N MET A 1 6.52 -4.39 -22.23
CA MET A 1 6.77 -3.56 -21.01
C MET A 1 8.25 -3.65 -20.68
N GLN A 2 8.90 -2.54 -20.31
CA GLN A 2 10.27 -2.59 -19.81
C GLN A 2 10.31 -3.37 -18.49
N THR A 3 11.32 -4.22 -18.33
CA THR A 3 11.56 -4.91 -17.07
C THR A 3 12.07 -3.89 -16.05
N PRO A 4 11.51 -3.83 -14.84
CA PRO A 4 12.02 -2.92 -13.83
C PRO A 4 13.41 -3.33 -13.34
N SER A 5 14.23 -2.36 -12.97
CA SER A 5 15.39 -2.60 -12.11
C SER A 5 14.97 -2.72 -10.65
N LEU A 6 15.74 -3.50 -9.90
CA LEU A 6 15.64 -3.57 -8.45
C LEU A 6 16.89 -2.94 -7.83
N GLU A 7 16.70 -1.90 -7.06
CA GLU A 7 17.76 -1.19 -6.35
C GLU A 7 17.44 -1.16 -4.84
N PHE A 8 18.42 -0.79 -4.05
CA PHE A 8 18.25 -0.64 -2.61
C PHE A 8 18.69 0.74 -2.16
N VAL A 9 17.84 1.37 -1.36
CA VAL A 9 18.17 2.61 -0.64
C VAL A 9 18.23 2.32 0.84
N THR A 10 18.97 3.12 1.61
CA THR A 10 19.09 2.92 3.07
C THR A 10 18.24 3.96 3.80
N VAL A 11 17.22 3.52 4.53
CA VAL A 11 16.37 4.38 5.36
C VAL A 11 16.41 3.87 6.80
N ASP A 12 16.73 4.74 7.75
CA ASP A 12 16.87 4.39 9.18
C ASP A 12 17.81 3.17 9.42
N GLY A 13 18.85 3.00 8.59
CA GLY A 13 19.78 1.87 8.67
C GLY A 13 19.27 0.57 8.04
N LEU A 14 18.07 0.56 7.48
CA LEU A 14 17.47 -0.59 6.80
C LEU A 14 17.60 -0.45 5.28
N ARG A 15 17.81 -1.56 4.60
CA ARG A 15 17.78 -1.64 3.15
C ARG A 15 16.34 -1.75 2.68
N ILE A 16 15.88 -0.73 1.96
CA ILE A 16 14.56 -0.67 1.33
C ILE A 16 14.72 -1.00 -0.15
N ALA A 17 14.08 -2.08 -0.59
CA ALA A 17 14.06 -2.50 -1.98
C ALA A 17 13.14 -1.58 -2.78
N VAL A 18 13.62 -1.08 -3.91
CA VAL A 18 12.87 -0.16 -4.78
C VAL A 18 12.89 -0.68 -6.21
N TRP A 19 11.71 -0.96 -6.72
CA TRP A 19 11.50 -1.31 -8.11
C TRP A 19 11.34 -0.04 -8.94
N GLN A 20 12.09 0.07 -10.04
CA GLN A 20 12.10 1.27 -10.87
C GLN A 20 11.87 0.91 -12.34
N TRP A 21 10.94 1.60 -12.97
CA TRP A 21 10.74 1.61 -14.42
C TRP A 21 11.23 2.94 -14.95
N PRO A 22 12.24 2.98 -15.85
CA PRO A 22 12.73 4.21 -16.43
C PRO A 22 11.68 4.84 -17.33
N GLY A 23 11.68 6.17 -17.40
CA GLY A 23 10.73 6.91 -18.22
C GLY A 23 10.74 8.40 -17.95
N GLU A 24 9.70 9.07 -18.44
CA GLU A 24 9.53 10.51 -18.35
C GLU A 24 8.97 10.93 -16.99
N ASP A 25 9.42 12.07 -16.48
CA ASP A 25 8.86 12.76 -15.33
C ASP A 25 7.54 13.51 -15.68
N PRO A 26 6.67 13.82 -14.70
CA PRO A 26 6.83 13.54 -13.29
C PRO A 26 6.68 12.05 -12.97
N PRO A 27 7.41 11.57 -11.95
CA PRO A 27 7.39 10.14 -11.59
C PRO A 27 6.08 9.74 -10.93
N LEU A 28 5.69 8.49 -11.12
CA LEU A 28 4.61 7.84 -10.38
C LEU A 28 5.23 7.03 -9.23
N LEU A 29 4.89 7.36 -7.99
CA LEU A 29 5.33 6.63 -6.80
C LEU A 29 4.18 5.76 -6.28
N PHE A 30 4.33 4.44 -6.41
CA PHE A 30 3.32 3.46 -5.96
C PHE A 30 3.71 2.84 -4.62
N VAL A 31 2.81 2.89 -3.64
CA VAL A 31 3.02 2.36 -2.29
C VAL A 31 1.96 1.32 -1.95
N HIS A 32 2.42 0.10 -1.62
CA HIS A 32 1.57 -1.07 -1.42
C HIS A 32 0.91 -1.13 -0.03
N ALA A 33 -0.07 -2.03 0.14
CA ALA A 33 -0.78 -2.31 1.39
C ALA A 33 0.00 -3.26 2.32
N THR A 34 -0.47 -3.39 3.58
CA THR A 34 0.02 -4.39 4.54
C THR A 34 -0.11 -5.81 3.98
N GLY A 35 0.96 -6.60 4.08
CA GLY A 35 0.99 -7.97 3.57
C GLY A 35 1.21 -8.11 2.06
N PHE A 36 1.40 -6.99 1.36
CA PHE A 36 1.63 -6.90 -0.08
C PHE A 36 3.10 -6.55 -0.39
N HIS A 37 3.37 -6.21 -1.63
CA HIS A 37 4.68 -5.77 -2.14
C HIS A 37 4.50 -4.89 -3.38
N ALA A 38 5.54 -4.22 -3.82
CA ALA A 38 5.52 -3.27 -4.93
C ALA A 38 4.93 -3.85 -6.23
N ARG A 39 5.24 -5.12 -6.54
CA ARG A 39 4.83 -5.77 -7.78
C ARG A 39 3.32 -6.08 -7.87
N CYS A 40 2.55 -5.89 -6.77
CA CYS A 40 1.08 -5.93 -6.82
C CYS A 40 0.48 -4.79 -7.65
N TRP A 41 1.26 -3.78 -7.98
CA TRP A 41 0.89 -2.67 -8.84
C TRP A 41 1.16 -2.90 -10.32
N ASP A 42 1.79 -4.03 -10.72
CA ASP A 42 2.24 -4.28 -12.09
C ASP A 42 1.13 -4.10 -13.13
N GLN A 43 -0.10 -4.54 -12.84
CA GLN A 43 -1.20 -4.44 -13.78
C GLN A 43 -1.65 -2.98 -14.00
N VAL A 44 -1.53 -2.11 -12.99
CA VAL A 44 -1.76 -0.67 -13.10
C VAL A 44 -0.57 -0.02 -13.82
N ILE A 45 0.66 -0.32 -13.40
CA ILE A 45 1.90 0.27 -13.96
C ILE A 45 2.03 0.01 -15.47
N ARG A 46 1.60 -1.17 -15.94
CA ARG A 46 1.63 -1.54 -17.37
C ARG A 46 0.85 -0.60 -18.28
N THR A 47 -0.10 0.15 -17.76
CA THR A 47 -0.90 1.11 -18.52
C THR A 47 -0.19 2.44 -18.76
N PHE A 48 1.00 2.63 -18.15
CA PHE A 48 1.80 3.86 -18.27
C PHE A 48 3.17 3.59 -18.91
N PRO A 49 3.21 3.09 -20.15
CA PRO A 49 4.48 2.83 -20.84
C PRO A 49 5.22 4.16 -21.05
N GLY A 50 6.52 4.17 -20.74
CA GLY A 50 7.36 5.36 -20.91
C GLY A 50 7.32 6.35 -19.75
N ARG A 51 6.52 6.13 -18.71
CA ARG A 51 6.55 6.92 -17.47
C ARG A 51 7.61 6.39 -16.51
N ARG A 52 8.29 7.30 -15.84
CA ARG A 52 9.15 6.96 -14.70
C ARG A 52 8.26 6.47 -13.54
N VAL A 53 8.50 5.24 -13.09
CA VAL A 53 7.77 4.67 -11.97
C VAL A 53 8.74 4.22 -10.89
N VAL A 54 8.38 4.48 -9.64
CA VAL A 54 9.08 4.06 -8.44
C VAL A 54 8.10 3.32 -7.54
N ALA A 55 8.45 2.12 -7.11
CA ALA A 55 7.60 1.31 -6.24
C ALA A 55 8.47 0.60 -5.18
N PRO A 56 8.53 1.12 -3.94
CA PRO A 56 9.25 0.46 -2.86
C PRO A 56 8.48 -0.74 -2.31
N ASP A 57 9.22 -1.77 -1.89
CA ASP A 57 8.76 -2.70 -0.88
C ASP A 57 9.03 -2.05 0.49
N LEU A 58 8.00 -1.71 1.26
CA LEU A 58 8.18 -1.09 2.57
C LEU A 58 8.86 -2.08 3.54
N ARG A 59 9.53 -1.58 4.60
CA ARG A 59 10.13 -2.46 5.64
C ARG A 59 9.19 -3.57 6.06
N GLY A 60 9.72 -4.76 6.29
CA GLY A 60 8.93 -5.94 6.64
C GLY A 60 8.30 -6.66 5.45
N HIS A 61 8.33 -6.08 4.25
CA HIS A 61 7.67 -6.61 3.05
C HIS A 61 8.66 -6.85 1.90
N GLY A 62 8.24 -7.66 0.95
CA GLY A 62 8.96 -7.87 -0.30
C GLY A 62 10.43 -8.24 -0.09
N ARG A 63 11.32 -7.51 -0.76
CA ARG A 63 12.78 -7.69 -0.67
C ARG A 63 13.46 -6.75 0.30
N SER A 64 12.70 -5.89 0.98
CA SER A 64 13.23 -5.01 2.02
C SER A 64 13.58 -5.76 3.30
N ASP A 65 14.44 -5.14 4.11
CA ASP A 65 14.80 -5.65 5.43
C ASP A 65 13.56 -5.76 6.34
N LYS A 66 13.63 -6.75 7.24
CA LYS A 66 12.53 -7.13 8.13
C LYS A 66 13.00 -7.02 9.58
N PRO A 67 12.96 -5.81 10.18
CA PRO A 67 13.26 -5.64 11.59
C PRO A 67 12.30 -6.46 12.46
N GLU A 68 12.70 -6.67 13.71
CA GLU A 68 11.87 -7.37 14.68
C GLU A 68 10.57 -6.61 14.98
N THR A 69 9.53 -7.34 15.36
CA THR A 69 8.27 -6.76 15.86
C THR A 69 8.46 -6.16 17.27
N PRO A 70 7.66 -5.17 17.68
CA PRO A 70 6.48 -4.61 17.01
C PRO A 70 6.80 -3.57 15.94
N TYR A 71 5.90 -3.44 14.95
CA TYR A 71 5.98 -2.41 13.91
C TYR A 71 5.17 -1.18 14.29
N HIS A 72 5.66 0.00 13.88
CA HIS A 72 5.00 1.29 14.09
C HIS A 72 4.64 1.92 12.74
N TRP A 73 3.43 2.46 12.62
CA TRP A 73 2.91 2.98 11.35
C TRP A 73 3.75 4.12 10.76
N ARG A 74 4.31 5.00 11.61
CA ARG A 74 5.22 6.08 11.17
C ARG A 74 6.48 5.59 10.47
N TRP A 75 6.90 4.36 10.70
CA TRP A 75 8.08 3.82 10.02
C TRP A 75 7.85 3.67 8.53
N PHE A 76 6.64 3.31 8.09
CA PHE A 76 6.31 3.17 6.68
C PHE A 76 6.29 4.51 5.95
N SER A 77 5.82 5.57 6.61
CA SER A 77 5.88 6.93 6.08
C SER A 77 7.33 7.42 5.93
N ARG A 78 8.19 7.07 6.87
CA ARG A 78 9.64 7.36 6.79
C ARG A 78 10.31 6.60 5.66
N ASP A 79 9.90 5.35 5.38
CA ASP A 79 10.39 4.61 4.23
C ASP A 79 10.03 5.32 2.93
N VAL A 80 8.77 5.75 2.78
CA VAL A 80 8.31 6.50 1.61
C VAL A 80 9.07 7.81 1.44
N ALA A 81 9.20 8.58 2.52
CA ALA A 81 9.93 9.85 2.51
C ALA A 81 11.42 9.66 2.20
N GLY A 82 12.07 8.68 2.84
CA GLY A 82 13.49 8.37 2.59
C GLY A 82 13.77 7.89 1.17
N VAL A 83 12.89 7.09 0.58
CA VAL A 83 12.97 6.70 -0.83
C VAL A 83 12.83 7.93 -1.73
N ALA A 84 11.83 8.79 -1.47
CA ALA A 84 11.61 10.00 -2.25
C ALA A 84 12.82 10.95 -2.18
N GLU A 85 13.41 11.11 -1.00
CA GLU A 85 14.60 11.95 -0.78
C GLU A 85 15.83 11.40 -1.50
N GLN A 86 16.16 10.11 -1.31
CA GLN A 86 17.37 9.51 -1.90
C GLN A 86 17.32 9.42 -3.43
N LEU A 87 16.12 9.22 -3.99
CA LEU A 87 15.93 9.23 -5.43
C LEU A 87 15.67 10.63 -5.99
N ASN A 88 15.77 11.68 -5.16
CA ASN A 88 15.51 13.07 -5.52
C ASN A 88 14.19 13.26 -6.27
N LEU A 89 13.12 12.59 -5.81
CA LEU A 89 11.81 12.75 -6.43
C LEU A 89 11.32 14.20 -6.30
N ARG A 90 10.78 14.73 -7.38
CA ARG A 90 10.14 16.04 -7.43
C ARG A 90 8.83 15.91 -8.20
N ASP A 91 7.82 16.61 -7.72
CA ASP A 91 6.50 16.66 -8.35
C ASP A 91 5.88 15.27 -8.63
N ALA A 92 6.28 14.24 -7.86
CA ALA A 92 5.75 12.88 -8.03
C ALA A 92 4.24 12.85 -7.76
N ILE A 93 3.53 12.03 -8.52
CA ILE A 93 2.18 11.62 -8.14
C ILE A 93 2.32 10.45 -7.17
N GLY A 94 1.92 10.68 -5.90
CA GLY A 94 1.95 9.64 -4.87
C GLY A 94 0.69 8.79 -4.91
N ILE A 95 0.81 7.50 -5.19
CA ILE A 95 -0.29 6.54 -5.25
C ILE A 95 -0.11 5.52 -4.13
N GLY A 96 -1.06 5.43 -3.20
CA GLY A 96 -0.95 4.50 -2.08
C GLY A 96 -2.24 3.73 -1.81
N HIS A 97 -2.13 2.42 -1.61
CA HIS A 97 -3.24 1.56 -1.23
C HIS A 97 -3.17 1.23 0.27
N SER A 98 -4.30 1.34 0.98
CA SER A 98 -4.41 0.90 2.38
C SER A 98 -3.35 1.58 3.28
N MET A 99 -2.46 0.81 3.93
CA MET A 99 -1.28 1.31 4.66
C MET A 99 -0.41 2.22 3.79
N GLY A 100 -0.25 1.89 2.50
CA GLY A 100 0.50 2.72 1.56
C GLY A 100 -0.13 4.10 1.38
N GLY A 101 -1.47 4.18 1.36
CA GLY A 101 -2.19 5.45 1.31
C GLY A 101 -1.96 6.31 2.56
N HIS A 102 -2.02 5.69 3.74
CA HIS A 102 -1.65 6.34 5.01
C HIS A 102 -0.21 6.88 4.95
N SER A 103 0.72 6.04 4.49
CA SER A 103 2.16 6.38 4.46
C SER A 103 2.48 7.52 3.50
N VAL A 104 1.81 7.59 2.35
CA VAL A 104 1.99 8.67 1.37
C VAL A 104 1.50 10.01 1.93
N VAL A 105 0.41 10.04 2.69
CA VAL A 105 -0.10 11.27 3.33
C VAL A 105 0.95 11.86 4.29
N GLU A 106 1.49 11.07 5.20
CA GLU A 106 2.49 11.55 6.15
C GLU A 106 3.81 11.91 5.44
N ALA A 107 4.23 11.12 4.43
CA ALA A 107 5.42 11.43 3.64
C ALA A 107 5.28 12.77 2.87
N ALA A 108 4.09 13.07 2.33
CA ALA A 108 3.83 14.35 1.67
C ALA A 108 3.84 15.53 2.63
N ALA A 109 3.43 15.35 3.88
CA ALA A 109 3.58 16.36 4.92
C ALA A 109 5.06 16.58 5.31
N MET A 110 5.88 15.52 5.33
CA MET A 110 7.31 15.57 5.63
C MET A 110 8.12 16.20 4.49
N LEU A 111 7.80 15.88 3.23
CA LEU A 111 8.51 16.29 2.02
C LEU A 111 7.56 16.88 0.97
N PRO A 112 6.98 18.07 1.22
CA PRO A 112 5.94 18.62 0.33
C PRO A 112 6.40 18.80 -1.13
N ALA A 113 7.69 19.14 -1.35
CA ALA A 113 8.24 19.35 -2.70
C ALA A 113 8.45 18.07 -3.50
N ALA A 114 8.37 16.90 -2.86
CA ALA A 114 8.50 15.62 -3.56
C ALA A 114 7.20 15.24 -4.29
N PHE A 115 6.06 15.80 -3.88
CA PHE A 115 4.75 15.40 -4.37
C PHE A 115 3.97 16.56 -4.99
N SER A 116 3.40 16.35 -6.16
CA SER A 116 2.48 17.30 -6.82
C SER A 116 1.02 16.98 -6.51
N GLN A 117 0.68 15.69 -6.39
CA GLN A 117 -0.69 15.22 -6.16
C GLN A 117 -0.65 13.86 -5.46
N LEU A 118 -1.75 13.50 -4.77
CA LEU A 118 -1.91 12.19 -4.12
C LEU A 118 -3.17 11.49 -4.61
N LEU A 119 -3.07 10.19 -4.89
CA LEU A 119 -4.18 9.26 -5.06
C LEU A 119 -4.13 8.23 -3.94
N LEU A 120 -5.06 8.34 -3.02
CA LEU A 120 -5.19 7.43 -1.90
C LEU A 120 -6.27 6.40 -2.23
N VAL A 121 -5.84 5.17 -2.50
CA VAL A 121 -6.75 4.08 -2.85
C VAL A 121 -7.09 3.32 -1.58
N ASP A 122 -8.28 3.55 -1.09
CA ASP A 122 -8.85 2.98 0.13
C ASP A 122 -7.88 3.01 1.32
N PRO A 123 -7.34 4.21 1.67
CA PRO A 123 -6.30 4.34 2.69
C PRO A 123 -6.78 3.88 4.06
N THR A 124 -5.90 3.24 4.84
CA THR A 124 -6.21 2.91 6.23
C THR A 124 -6.11 4.16 7.10
N ILE A 125 -7.12 5.00 7.00
CA ILE A 125 -7.32 6.19 7.82
C ILE A 125 -8.77 6.14 8.31
N PHE A 126 -8.94 5.59 9.50
CA PHE A 126 -10.24 5.42 10.16
C PHE A 126 -10.83 6.76 10.60
N GLU A 127 -12.08 6.77 11.02
CA GLU A 127 -12.66 7.92 11.70
C GLU A 127 -11.85 8.30 12.95
N ALA A 128 -11.72 9.58 13.22
CA ALA A 128 -10.87 10.10 14.31
C ALA A 128 -11.18 9.48 15.67
N ALA A 129 -12.47 9.22 15.96
CA ALA A 129 -12.90 8.58 17.20
C ALA A 129 -12.33 7.18 17.41
N TYR A 130 -11.99 6.47 16.33
CA TYR A 130 -11.46 5.11 16.41
C TYR A 130 -10.06 5.05 17.07
N TYR A 131 -9.24 6.07 16.87
CA TYR A 131 -7.90 6.15 17.48
C TYR A 131 -7.92 6.42 18.98
N ALA A 132 -9.05 6.82 19.54
CA ALA A 132 -9.24 6.95 20.99
C ALA A 132 -9.71 5.64 21.65
N MET A 133 -10.04 4.61 20.87
CA MET A 133 -10.49 3.31 21.39
C MET A 133 -9.28 2.42 21.75
N PRO A 134 -9.44 1.53 22.73
CA PRO A 134 -8.43 0.49 22.99
C PRO A 134 -8.19 -0.34 21.73
N ALA A 135 -6.95 -0.80 21.52
CA ALA A 135 -6.63 -1.73 20.44
C ALA A 135 -7.53 -2.97 20.56
N ARG A 136 -8.34 -3.22 19.53
CA ARG A 136 -9.33 -4.32 19.50
C ARG A 136 -9.03 -5.40 18.48
N HIS A 137 -7.97 -5.23 17.66
CA HIS A 137 -7.70 -6.19 16.60
C HIS A 137 -6.98 -7.41 17.14
N ASP A 138 -7.71 -8.51 17.25
CA ASP A 138 -7.08 -9.83 17.33
C ASP A 138 -6.56 -10.23 15.94
N ALA A 139 -5.32 -9.86 15.67
CA ALA A 139 -4.62 -10.25 14.46
C ALA A 139 -4.00 -11.67 14.55
N SER A 140 -4.32 -12.45 15.59
CA SER A 140 -3.74 -13.77 15.83
C SER A 140 -4.02 -14.78 14.69
N PHE A 141 -5.13 -14.63 13.99
CA PHE A 141 -5.45 -15.49 12.84
C PHE A 141 -4.49 -15.22 11.67
N ILE A 142 -3.97 -13.99 11.52
CA ILE A 142 -2.96 -13.64 10.52
C ILE A 142 -1.63 -14.30 10.87
N GLN A 143 -1.23 -14.29 12.15
CA GLN A 143 -0.03 -14.99 12.61
C GLN A 143 -0.03 -16.49 12.28
N ARG A 144 -1.23 -17.10 12.22
CA ARG A 144 -1.41 -18.54 11.90
C ARG A 144 -1.47 -18.81 10.40
N ARG A 145 -1.32 -17.80 9.53
CA ARG A 145 -1.28 -18.01 8.08
C ARG A 145 -0.13 -18.93 7.70
N ARG A 146 -0.39 -19.77 6.70
CA ARG A 146 0.67 -20.61 6.10
C ARG A 146 1.79 -19.72 5.56
N ASN A 147 3.02 -19.97 6.01
CA ASN A 147 4.20 -19.22 5.64
C ASN A 147 5.08 -19.93 4.61
N GLN A 148 5.05 -21.26 4.53
CA GLN A 148 5.90 -22.06 3.65
C GLN A 148 5.12 -22.59 2.44
N TRP A 149 5.75 -22.56 1.26
CA TRP A 149 5.18 -22.90 -0.03
C TRP A 149 6.19 -23.60 -0.90
N LYS A 150 5.73 -24.57 -1.70
CA LYS A 150 6.60 -25.26 -2.66
C LYS A 150 6.89 -24.39 -3.87
N SER A 151 5.93 -23.58 -4.27
CA SER A 151 6.06 -22.65 -5.39
C SER A 151 4.97 -21.57 -5.35
N TRP A 152 5.11 -20.53 -6.17
CA TRP A 152 4.07 -19.51 -6.32
C TRP A 152 2.82 -20.07 -7.01
N GLU A 153 2.95 -21.08 -7.89
CA GLU A 153 1.82 -21.74 -8.55
C GLU A 153 0.95 -22.47 -7.50
N GLU A 154 1.58 -23.16 -6.55
CA GLU A 154 0.84 -23.78 -5.44
C GLU A 154 0.06 -22.74 -4.65
N MET A 155 0.66 -21.59 -4.37
CA MET A 155 0.00 -20.49 -3.67
C MET A 155 -1.17 -19.94 -4.50
N PHE A 156 -0.97 -19.72 -5.79
CA PHE A 156 -2.00 -19.24 -6.71
C PHE A 156 -3.19 -20.21 -6.77
N GLU A 157 -2.95 -21.51 -7.02
CA GLU A 157 -4.00 -22.52 -7.08
C GLU A 157 -4.79 -22.62 -5.77
N ARG A 158 -4.13 -22.42 -4.63
CA ARG A 158 -4.78 -22.42 -3.33
C ARG A 158 -5.68 -21.20 -3.13
N PHE A 159 -5.32 -20.04 -3.66
CA PHE A 159 -6.00 -18.77 -3.41
C PHE A 159 -7.10 -18.44 -4.42
N ARG A 160 -6.92 -18.77 -5.71
CA ARG A 160 -7.78 -18.30 -6.79
C ARG A 160 -9.29 -18.53 -6.62
N ASN A 161 -9.69 -19.51 -5.81
CA ASN A 161 -11.10 -19.82 -5.54
C ASN A 161 -11.54 -19.49 -4.10
N ARG A 162 -10.79 -18.69 -3.37
CA ARG A 162 -11.06 -18.34 -1.97
C ARG A 162 -11.20 -16.85 -1.77
N PRO A 163 -12.18 -16.37 -1.00
CA PRO A 163 -12.24 -14.97 -0.60
C PRO A 163 -10.97 -14.56 0.19
N PRO A 164 -10.48 -13.33 -0.01
CA PRO A 164 -10.94 -12.30 -0.97
C PRO A 164 -10.42 -12.51 -2.40
N PHE A 165 -9.44 -13.38 -2.59
CA PHE A 165 -8.66 -13.56 -3.83
C PHE A 165 -9.49 -14.00 -5.05
N ALA A 166 -10.61 -14.69 -4.81
CA ALA A 166 -11.51 -15.13 -5.89
C ALA A 166 -12.16 -13.97 -6.68
N GLN A 167 -12.12 -12.76 -6.13
CA GLN A 167 -12.66 -11.54 -6.77
C GLN A 167 -11.57 -10.74 -7.50
N TRP A 168 -10.29 -11.09 -7.27
CA TRP A 168 -9.18 -10.38 -7.89
C TRP A 168 -9.03 -10.73 -9.37
N ARG A 169 -8.47 -9.83 -10.15
CA ARG A 169 -8.00 -10.17 -11.49
C ARG A 169 -6.95 -11.27 -11.38
N PRO A 170 -7.06 -12.34 -12.18
CA PRO A 170 -6.12 -13.47 -12.12
C PRO A 170 -4.65 -13.03 -12.29
N GLU A 171 -4.41 -12.02 -13.13
CA GLU A 171 -3.08 -11.48 -13.37
C GLU A 171 -2.51 -10.79 -12.13
N VAL A 172 -3.33 -10.05 -11.38
CA VAL A 172 -2.92 -9.42 -10.12
C VAL A 172 -2.65 -10.46 -9.04
N LEU A 173 -3.50 -11.49 -8.95
CA LEU A 173 -3.27 -12.61 -8.02
C LEU A 173 -1.98 -13.36 -8.36
N ARG A 174 -1.69 -13.56 -9.64
CA ARG A 174 -0.43 -14.16 -10.08
C ARG A 174 0.77 -13.31 -9.65
N ASP A 175 0.75 -12.01 -9.93
CA ASP A 175 1.83 -11.10 -9.52
C ASP A 175 2.00 -11.11 -7.99
N TYR A 176 0.91 -11.12 -7.22
CA TYR A 176 0.93 -11.25 -5.77
C TYR A 176 1.61 -12.55 -5.30
N CYS A 177 1.31 -13.69 -5.93
CA CYS A 177 1.90 -14.97 -5.55
C CYS A 177 3.36 -15.09 -6.00
N GLU A 178 3.68 -14.69 -7.24
CA GLU A 178 5.00 -14.84 -7.84
C GLU A 178 6.06 -14.00 -7.14
N PHE A 179 5.74 -12.73 -6.87
CA PHE A 179 6.67 -11.80 -6.22
C PHE A 179 6.55 -11.76 -4.70
N GLY A 180 5.46 -12.31 -4.15
CA GLY A 180 5.18 -12.38 -2.71
C GLY A 180 5.89 -13.52 -1.98
N LEU A 181 6.78 -14.24 -2.66
CA LEU A 181 7.56 -15.33 -2.09
C LEU A 181 9.07 -15.06 -2.19
N LEU A 182 9.80 -15.50 -1.18
CA LEU A 182 11.27 -15.48 -1.12
C LEU A 182 11.79 -16.91 -0.99
N PRO A 183 12.88 -17.26 -1.70
CA PRO A 183 13.47 -18.61 -1.58
C PRO A 183 14.02 -18.84 -0.17
N GLN A 184 13.80 -20.05 0.36
CA GLN A 184 14.35 -20.53 1.61
C GLN A 184 14.67 -22.03 1.48
N GLY A 185 15.92 -22.35 1.16
CA GLY A 185 16.34 -23.72 0.82
C GLY A 185 15.64 -24.21 -0.45
N GLU A 186 14.96 -25.35 -0.36
CA GLU A 186 14.18 -25.94 -1.48
C GLU A 186 12.74 -25.45 -1.55
N GLU A 187 12.31 -24.60 -0.60
CA GLU A 187 10.98 -24.05 -0.51
C GLU A 187 10.98 -22.52 -0.58
N PHE A 188 9.82 -21.92 -0.41
CA PHE A 188 9.62 -20.49 -0.38
C PHE A 188 8.87 -20.08 0.89
N ILE A 189 9.15 -18.87 1.37
CA ILE A 189 8.40 -18.23 2.46
C ILE A 189 7.75 -16.95 1.99
N LEU A 190 6.70 -16.51 2.71
CA LEU A 190 6.06 -15.23 2.43
C LEU A 190 7.05 -14.07 2.57
N ALA A 191 7.06 -13.19 1.58
CA ALA A 191 7.90 -11.99 1.56
C ALA A 191 7.48 -10.94 2.62
N CYS A 192 6.26 -11.06 3.16
CA CYS A 192 5.83 -10.44 4.42
C CYS A 192 5.53 -11.57 5.42
N PRO A 193 6.39 -11.80 6.42
CA PRO A 193 6.14 -12.85 7.42
C PRO A 193 4.83 -12.62 8.16
N PRO A 194 4.04 -13.67 8.47
CA PRO A 194 2.76 -13.53 9.17
C PRO A 194 2.83 -12.77 10.50
N ALA A 195 3.93 -12.90 11.24
CA ALA A 195 4.15 -12.18 12.48
C ALA A 195 4.30 -10.66 12.25
N VAL A 196 4.99 -10.27 11.18
CA VAL A 196 5.14 -8.86 10.76
C VAL A 196 3.78 -8.30 10.37
N GLU A 197 3.07 -8.98 9.48
CA GLU A 197 1.75 -8.57 9.02
C GLU A 197 0.77 -8.40 10.19
N ALA A 198 0.72 -9.36 11.11
CA ALA A 198 -0.12 -9.29 12.30
C ALA A 198 0.24 -8.11 13.22
N SER A 199 1.54 -7.83 13.40
CA SER A 199 2.01 -6.69 14.19
C SER A 199 1.57 -5.36 13.61
N ILE A 200 1.58 -5.22 12.27
CA ILE A 200 1.13 -4.00 11.58
C ILE A 200 -0.37 -3.78 11.78
N TYR A 201 -1.19 -4.82 11.60
CA TYR A 201 -2.63 -4.71 11.86
C TYR A 201 -2.93 -4.38 13.32
N ALA A 202 -2.23 -5.00 14.27
CA ALA A 202 -2.42 -4.72 15.69
C ALA A 202 -2.14 -3.26 16.07
N ALA A 203 -1.25 -2.58 15.33
CA ALA A 203 -0.89 -1.18 15.55
C ALA A 203 -1.71 -0.18 14.70
N SER A 204 -2.70 -0.65 13.92
CA SER A 204 -3.38 0.22 12.93
C SER A 204 -4.23 1.35 13.55
N ASN A 205 -4.68 1.19 14.79
CA ASN A 205 -5.40 2.23 15.54
C ASN A 205 -4.60 2.83 16.68
N ALA A 206 -3.29 2.60 16.72
CA ALA A 206 -2.42 3.24 17.70
C ALA A 206 -2.43 4.77 17.54
N PRO A 207 -2.21 5.55 18.63
CA PRO A 207 -2.24 7.02 18.56
C PRO A 207 -1.32 7.61 17.49
N GLU A 208 -0.18 6.98 17.23
CA GLU A 208 0.77 7.40 16.19
C GLU A 208 0.31 7.15 14.77
N ALA A 209 -0.68 6.30 14.55
CA ALA A 209 -1.31 6.09 13.25
C ALA A 209 -2.40 7.13 12.94
N ASN A 210 -2.71 8.01 13.87
CA ASN A 210 -3.69 9.08 13.70
C ASN A 210 -3.08 10.26 12.94
N LEU A 211 -3.52 10.46 11.68
CA LEU A 211 -3.04 11.51 10.79
C LEU A 211 -3.88 12.81 10.81
N TYR A 212 -4.96 12.89 11.56
CA TYR A 212 -5.88 14.03 11.49
C TYR A 212 -5.23 15.39 11.82
N SER A 213 -4.20 15.41 12.66
CA SER A 213 -3.42 16.63 12.91
C SER A 213 -2.45 17.02 11.80
N LEU A 214 -2.08 16.07 10.93
CA LEU A 214 -1.17 16.27 9.80
C LEU A 214 -1.90 16.56 8.50
N ILE A 215 -3.08 15.97 8.28
CA ILE A 215 -3.88 16.10 7.05
C ILE A 215 -4.06 17.56 6.60
N PRO A 216 -4.36 18.56 7.47
CA PRO A 216 -4.48 19.96 7.07
C PRO A 216 -3.18 20.59 6.55
N GLN A 217 -2.02 19.97 6.77
CA GLN A 217 -0.71 20.44 6.30
C GLN A 217 -0.42 19.97 4.86
N VAL A 218 -1.13 18.97 4.36
CA VAL A 218 -0.97 18.45 2.99
C VAL A 218 -1.68 19.39 2.01
N GLN A 219 -0.90 20.24 1.34
CA GLN A 219 -1.41 21.27 0.43
C GLN A 219 -1.60 20.78 -1.01
N GLN A 220 -1.12 19.60 -1.34
CA GLN A 220 -1.30 18.97 -2.65
C GLN A 220 -2.78 18.63 -2.87
N PRO A 221 -3.25 18.59 -4.12
CA PRO A 221 -4.52 17.96 -4.45
C PRO A 221 -4.51 16.49 -4.01
N VAL A 222 -5.56 16.06 -3.32
CA VAL A 222 -5.70 14.68 -2.83
C VAL A 222 -7.00 14.09 -3.31
N THR A 223 -6.93 12.98 -4.04
CA THR A 223 -8.09 12.15 -4.33
C THR A 223 -8.14 10.98 -3.35
N VAL A 224 -9.22 10.86 -2.61
CA VAL A 224 -9.55 9.70 -1.78
C VAL A 224 -10.51 8.81 -2.57
N MET A 225 -9.99 7.74 -3.17
CA MET A 225 -10.77 6.70 -3.85
C MET A 225 -11.09 5.63 -2.83
N ARG A 226 -12.36 5.32 -2.61
CA ARG A 226 -12.76 4.35 -1.57
C ARG A 226 -13.92 3.47 -2.00
N GLY A 227 -13.98 2.25 -1.41
CA GLY A 227 -15.12 1.36 -1.53
C GLY A 227 -16.30 1.78 -0.65
N ASP A 228 -17.48 1.20 -0.91
CA ASP A 228 -18.71 1.47 -0.15
C ASP A 228 -18.98 0.41 0.94
N ARG A 229 -18.24 -0.69 0.97
CA ARG A 229 -18.31 -1.69 2.04
C ARG A 229 -17.57 -1.16 3.28
N LEU A 230 -18.29 -0.45 4.11
CA LEU A 230 -17.70 0.22 5.27
C LEU A 230 -17.21 -0.77 6.34
N TRP A 231 -16.12 -0.38 6.99
CA TRP A 231 -15.57 -1.05 8.16
C TRP A 231 -16.58 -1.06 9.30
N ASN A 232 -16.70 -2.23 9.95
CA ASN A 232 -17.49 -2.39 11.16
C ASN A 232 -16.55 -2.64 12.35
N LEU A 233 -16.73 -1.88 13.42
CA LEU A 233 -15.93 -1.98 14.64
C LEU A 233 -16.10 -3.33 15.39
N GLU A 234 -17.18 -4.07 15.09
CA GLU A 234 -17.51 -5.34 15.76
C GLU A 234 -16.84 -6.56 15.09
N SER A 235 -16.38 -6.39 13.84
CA SER A 235 -15.79 -7.50 13.08
C SER A 235 -14.53 -7.07 12.36
N PHE A 236 -13.48 -7.90 12.42
CA PHE A 236 -12.27 -7.72 11.63
C PHE A 236 -12.49 -8.28 10.23
N ASP A 237 -12.94 -7.43 9.31
CA ASP A 237 -13.21 -7.79 7.92
C ASP A 237 -12.19 -7.10 6.99
N LEU A 238 -11.23 -7.86 6.48
CA LEU A 238 -10.21 -7.36 5.55
C LEU A 238 -10.78 -6.89 4.19
N MET A 239 -12.03 -7.19 3.89
CA MET A 239 -12.70 -6.71 2.67
C MET A 239 -13.42 -5.38 2.88
N ALA A 240 -13.63 -4.97 4.14
CA ALA A 240 -14.26 -3.69 4.44
C ALA A 240 -13.29 -2.52 4.27
N SER A 241 -13.79 -1.41 3.75
CA SER A 241 -13.03 -0.17 3.59
C SER A 241 -12.69 0.44 4.96
N PRO A 242 -11.42 0.60 5.32
CA PRO A 242 -11.01 1.26 6.57
C PRO A 242 -10.99 2.79 6.42
N THR A 243 -11.37 3.30 5.25
CA THR A 243 -11.34 4.73 4.94
C THR A 243 -12.54 5.43 5.54
N ALA A 244 -12.30 6.45 6.38
CA ALA A 244 -13.38 7.28 6.91
C ALA A 244 -14.19 7.93 5.78
N PRO A 245 -15.53 7.83 5.77
CA PRO A 245 -16.37 8.36 4.68
C PRO A 245 -16.17 9.86 4.41
N GLY A 246 -15.85 10.64 5.44
CA GLY A 246 -15.62 12.09 5.33
C GLY A 246 -14.15 12.48 5.15
N LEU A 247 -13.25 11.54 4.96
CA LEU A 247 -11.80 11.78 4.98
C LEU A 247 -11.34 12.88 4.03
N ALA A 248 -11.86 12.90 2.82
CA ALA A 248 -11.47 13.88 1.79
C ALA A 248 -11.72 15.34 2.24
N ALA A 249 -12.76 15.60 3.02
CA ALA A 249 -13.08 16.94 3.51
C ALA A 249 -12.08 17.51 4.53
N HIS A 250 -11.20 16.67 5.10
CA HIS A 250 -10.15 17.12 6.01
C HIS A 250 -8.90 17.64 5.28
N PHE A 251 -8.73 17.33 4.00
CA PHE A 251 -7.65 17.86 3.17
C PHE A 251 -8.04 19.22 2.59
N PRO A 252 -7.13 20.21 2.56
CA PRO A 252 -7.42 21.53 1.98
C PRO A 252 -7.86 21.47 0.51
N ARG A 253 -7.41 20.46 -0.25
CA ARG A 253 -7.75 20.23 -1.66
C ARG A 253 -8.15 18.78 -1.88
N GLY A 254 -9.03 18.25 -1.01
CA GLY A 254 -9.51 16.88 -1.06
C GLY A 254 -10.69 16.67 -2.01
N ARG A 255 -10.69 15.55 -2.72
CA ARG A 255 -11.78 15.05 -3.55
C ARG A 255 -12.12 13.63 -3.14
N ASP A 256 -13.38 13.35 -2.85
CA ASP A 256 -13.89 12.00 -2.56
C ASP A 256 -14.32 11.31 -3.86
N LEU A 257 -13.91 10.06 -4.04
CA LEU A 257 -14.31 9.20 -5.14
C LEU A 257 -14.81 7.87 -4.59
N LEU A 258 -16.12 7.80 -4.33
CA LEU A 258 -16.77 6.58 -3.88
C LEU A 258 -17.00 5.64 -5.07
N LEU A 259 -16.55 4.40 -4.93
CA LEU A 259 -16.75 3.32 -5.91
C LEU A 259 -17.82 2.35 -5.36
N GLU A 260 -19.04 2.49 -5.86
CA GLU A 260 -20.15 1.63 -5.47
C GLU A 260 -19.90 0.16 -5.83
N GLY A 261 -20.27 -0.75 -4.93
CA GLY A 261 -20.08 -2.19 -5.09
C GLY A 261 -18.63 -2.65 -5.00
N ARG A 262 -17.70 -1.81 -4.51
CA ARG A 262 -16.29 -2.15 -4.31
C ARG A 262 -15.95 -2.32 -2.84
N ASN A 263 -15.03 -3.25 -2.58
CA ASN A 263 -14.45 -3.49 -1.27
C ASN A 263 -13.04 -2.90 -1.17
N HIS A 264 -12.31 -3.23 -0.12
CA HIS A 264 -10.96 -2.73 0.15
C HIS A 264 -9.93 -3.06 -0.96
N TYR A 265 -10.15 -4.08 -1.77
CA TYR A 265 -9.17 -4.56 -2.77
C TYR A 265 -9.34 -3.92 -4.16
N ILE A 266 -9.67 -2.64 -4.23
CA ILE A 266 -9.88 -1.88 -5.48
C ILE A 266 -8.76 -2.11 -6.51
N PRO A 267 -7.44 -2.00 -6.18
CA PRO A 267 -6.39 -2.19 -7.18
C PRO A 267 -6.28 -3.63 -7.68
N MET A 268 -6.77 -4.59 -6.90
CA MET A 268 -6.71 -6.01 -7.22
C MET A 268 -7.90 -6.47 -8.06
N GLU A 269 -9.05 -5.86 -7.84
CA GLU A 269 -10.30 -6.20 -8.52
C GLU A 269 -10.50 -5.40 -9.81
N THR A 270 -10.12 -4.12 -9.78
CA THR A 270 -10.34 -3.17 -10.86
C THR A 270 -9.12 -2.27 -11.11
N PRO A 271 -7.95 -2.85 -11.45
CA PRO A 271 -6.74 -2.06 -11.72
C PRO A 271 -6.94 -1.00 -12.81
N GLU A 272 -7.85 -1.24 -13.76
CA GLU A 272 -8.21 -0.31 -14.82
C GLU A 272 -8.88 0.98 -14.31
N VAL A 273 -9.67 0.91 -13.24
CA VAL A 273 -10.29 2.10 -12.63
C VAL A 273 -9.24 2.97 -11.97
N VAL A 274 -8.29 2.36 -11.25
CA VAL A 274 -7.16 3.07 -10.66
C VAL A 274 -6.29 3.71 -11.74
N ALA A 275 -6.00 2.97 -12.80
CA ALA A 275 -5.21 3.49 -13.94
C ALA A 275 -5.90 4.68 -14.63
N GLN A 276 -7.22 4.62 -14.81
CA GLN A 276 -8.00 5.72 -15.40
C GLN A 276 -7.91 6.98 -14.54
N GLU A 277 -8.01 6.85 -13.22
CA GLU A 277 -7.87 7.99 -12.31
C GLU A 277 -6.46 8.60 -12.39
N ILE A 278 -5.41 7.77 -12.34
CA ILE A 278 -4.02 8.23 -12.49
C ILE A 278 -3.82 8.97 -13.82
N ALA A 279 -4.37 8.45 -14.92
CA ALA A 279 -4.29 9.09 -16.23
C ALA A 279 -4.94 10.50 -16.24
N GLY A 280 -5.95 10.71 -15.42
CA GLY A 280 -6.58 12.02 -15.19
C GLY A 280 -5.67 13.00 -14.43
N LEU A 281 -4.80 12.51 -13.55
CA LEU A 281 -3.87 13.32 -12.76
C LEU A 281 -2.59 13.72 -13.53
N ILE A 282 -2.22 12.97 -14.55
CA ILE A 282 -1.01 13.23 -15.37
C ILE A 282 -1.21 14.40 -16.36
N ARG A 283 -2.44 14.87 -16.58
CA ARG A 283 -2.80 15.88 -17.57
C ARG A 283 -2.47 17.30 -17.14
#